data_14bc090eb46d1618f80be449d75f44a0
#
_entry.id   14bc090eb46d1618f80be449d75f44a0
#
_cell.length_a   1.000
_cell.length_b   1.000
_cell.length_c   1.000
_cell.angle_alpha   90.00
_cell.angle_beta   90.00
_cell.angle_gamma   90.00
#
_symmetry.space_group_name_H-M   'P 1'
#
loop_
_entity.id
_entity.type
_entity.pdbx_description
1 polymer ?
#
loop_
_entity_poly.entity_id
_entity_poly.type
_entity_poly.pdbx_seq_one_letter_code
_entity_poly.pdbx_strand_id
1 'polypeptide(L)'
;MRALRIVLKCLAPALVLVGMLHLILGLGADAMLGAKIASEAMSDPALDSQNRFYGVSFAIYGVLCYLCATDVPKYATVLRCILYVFFAAGLARLVSIAVRGLPPLPVVVLLTLELLVPPVLLWLLWKQRVALAHSNRDG
;
A
#
# COMPACT_ATOMS: atom_id res chain seq x y z
N MET A 1 -7.93 -16.61 -9.30
CA MET A 1 -6.87 -16.77 -8.29
C MET A 1 -5.46 -16.42 -8.79
N ARG A 2 -5.04 -16.87 -10.01
CA ARG A 2 -3.66 -16.67 -10.50
C ARG A 2 -3.26 -15.18 -10.63
N ALA A 3 -4.09 -14.36 -11.27
CA ALA A 3 -3.81 -12.94 -11.45
C ALA A 3 -3.66 -12.19 -10.11
N LEU A 4 -4.58 -12.41 -9.17
CA LEU A 4 -4.53 -11.80 -7.84
C LEU A 4 -3.25 -12.17 -7.08
N ARG A 5 -2.84 -13.44 -7.11
CA ARG A 5 -1.57 -13.88 -6.51
C ARG A 5 -0.35 -13.21 -7.14
N ILE A 6 -0.34 -13.05 -8.46
CA ILE A 6 0.77 -12.39 -9.18
C ILE A 6 0.87 -10.93 -8.73
N VAL A 7 -0.24 -10.19 -8.74
CA VAL A 7 -0.25 -8.78 -8.32
C VAL A 7 0.24 -8.64 -6.88
N LEU A 8 -0.24 -9.47 -5.95
CA LEU A 8 0.20 -9.43 -4.55
C LEU A 8 1.69 -9.76 -4.40
N LYS A 9 2.21 -10.74 -5.17
CA LYS A 9 3.63 -11.10 -5.15
C LYS A 9 4.54 -10.00 -5.73
N CYS A 10 4.04 -9.20 -6.66
CA CYS A 10 4.77 -8.03 -7.18
C CYS A 10 4.68 -6.83 -6.23
N LEU A 11 3.51 -6.62 -5.62
CA LEU A 11 3.29 -5.50 -4.69
C LEU A 11 4.06 -5.68 -3.38
N ALA A 12 4.13 -6.91 -2.86
CA ALA A 12 4.76 -7.22 -1.59
C ALA A 12 6.23 -6.74 -1.49
N PRO A 13 7.15 -7.13 -2.39
CA PRO A 13 8.54 -6.67 -2.32
C PRO A 13 8.67 -5.16 -2.53
N ALA A 14 7.83 -4.55 -3.36
CA ALA A 14 7.84 -3.10 -3.55
C ALA A 14 7.51 -2.35 -2.25
N LEU A 15 6.48 -2.80 -1.52
CA LEU A 15 6.10 -2.22 -0.22
C LEU A 15 7.18 -2.45 0.84
N VAL A 16 7.78 -3.65 0.89
CA VAL A 16 8.89 -3.92 1.81
C VAL A 16 10.07 -3.01 1.50
N LEU A 17 10.43 -2.85 0.22
CA LEU A 17 11.54 -2.00 -0.19
C LEU A 17 11.31 -0.54 0.18
N VAL A 18 10.14 0.02 -0.12
CA VAL A 18 9.76 1.39 0.26
C VAL A 18 9.75 1.54 1.78
N GLY A 19 9.22 0.56 2.50
CA GLY A 19 9.22 0.57 3.97
C GLY A 19 10.62 0.55 4.56
N MET A 20 11.50 -0.29 4.04
CA MET A 20 12.91 -0.35 4.47
C MET A 20 13.67 0.94 4.14
N LEU A 21 13.39 1.56 3.00
CA LEU A 21 13.98 2.84 2.64
C LEU A 21 13.64 3.91 3.69
N HIS A 22 12.37 4.06 4.06
CA HIS A 22 11.94 5.01 5.09
C HIS A 22 12.45 4.63 6.48
N LEU A 23 12.49 3.35 6.82
CA LEU A 23 13.05 2.89 8.09
C LEU A 23 14.53 3.26 8.25
N ILE A 24 15.32 3.13 7.19
CA ILE A 24 16.77 3.37 7.21
C ILE A 24 17.09 4.87 7.10
N LEU A 25 16.43 5.58 6.19
CA LEU A 25 16.75 6.97 5.84
C LEU A 25 15.86 8.01 6.53
N GLY A 26 14.77 7.60 7.18
CA GLY A 26 13.80 8.54 7.75
C GLY A 26 13.27 9.52 6.69
N LEU A 27 13.24 10.81 7.01
CA LEU A 27 12.86 11.88 6.08
C LEU A 27 13.75 11.96 4.82
N GLY A 28 14.96 11.42 4.86
CA GLY A 28 15.82 11.33 3.69
C GLY A 28 15.21 10.50 2.55
N ALA A 29 14.34 9.54 2.85
CA ALA A 29 13.61 8.78 1.85
C ALA A 29 12.66 9.66 1.04
N ASP A 30 11.91 10.55 1.70
CA ASP A 30 11.01 11.50 1.04
C ASP A 30 11.79 12.51 0.19
N ALA A 31 12.96 12.98 0.68
CA ALA A 31 13.85 13.85 -0.09
C ALA A 31 14.34 13.16 -1.37
N MET A 32 14.71 11.89 -1.30
CA MET A 32 15.08 11.07 -2.49
C MET A 32 13.91 10.92 -3.48
N LEU A 33 12.68 10.92 -2.98
CA LEU A 33 11.46 10.86 -3.80
C LEU A 33 11.05 12.24 -4.34
N GLY A 34 11.87 13.28 -4.11
CA GLY A 34 11.67 14.62 -4.67
C GLY A 34 10.93 15.60 -3.77
N ALA A 35 10.67 15.25 -2.50
CA ALA A 35 10.10 16.20 -1.55
C ALA A 35 11.12 17.30 -1.21
N LYS A 36 10.67 18.56 -1.22
CA LYS A 36 11.46 19.72 -0.79
C LYS A 36 11.30 19.87 0.73
N ILE A 37 12.28 19.40 1.48
CA ILE A 37 12.27 19.41 2.94
C ILE A 37 13.25 20.47 3.43
N ALA A 38 12.80 21.40 4.27
CA ALA A 38 13.65 22.40 4.89
C ALA A 38 14.68 21.75 5.85
N SER A 39 15.83 22.37 6.02
CA SER A 39 16.91 21.85 6.86
C SER A 39 16.48 21.64 8.31
N GLU A 40 15.64 22.54 8.82
CA GLU A 40 15.09 22.46 10.17
C GLU A 40 14.21 21.21 10.34
N ALA A 41 13.38 20.90 9.34
CA ALA A 41 12.54 19.71 9.34
C ALA A 41 13.36 18.41 9.22
N MET A 42 14.45 18.43 8.44
CA MET A 42 15.36 17.27 8.32
C MET A 42 16.07 16.92 9.63
N SER A 43 16.27 17.90 10.52
CA SER A 43 16.90 17.72 11.83
C SER A 43 15.91 17.53 12.98
N ASP A 44 14.60 17.55 12.70
CA ASP A 44 13.56 17.36 13.72
C ASP A 44 13.41 15.87 14.09
N PRO A 45 13.73 15.49 15.35
CA PRO A 45 13.65 14.08 15.77
C PRO A 45 12.22 13.52 15.76
N ALA A 46 11.20 14.36 15.94
CA ALA A 46 9.81 13.91 15.94
C ALA A 46 9.36 13.54 14.53
N LEU A 47 9.72 14.34 13.52
CA LEU A 47 9.42 14.07 12.13
C LEU A 47 10.21 12.84 11.61
N ASP A 48 11.47 12.70 11.97
CA ASP A 48 12.27 11.51 11.61
C ASP A 48 11.70 10.24 12.24
N SER A 49 11.34 10.27 13.52
CA SER A 49 10.71 9.15 14.20
C SER A 49 9.38 8.73 13.55
N GLN A 50 8.55 9.72 13.19
CA GLN A 50 7.27 9.47 12.51
C GLN A 50 7.48 8.82 11.14
N ASN A 51 8.46 9.29 10.39
CA ASN A 51 8.76 8.76 9.06
C ASN A 51 9.27 7.31 9.12
N ARG A 52 10.14 6.97 10.09
CA ARG A 52 10.58 5.60 10.34
C ARG A 52 9.42 4.69 10.78
N PHE A 53 8.49 5.19 11.59
CA PHE A 53 7.28 4.47 11.96
C PHE A 53 6.43 4.12 10.71
N TYR A 54 6.24 5.05 9.79
CA TYR A 54 5.59 4.77 8.50
C TYR A 54 6.36 3.72 7.70
N GLY A 55 7.69 3.75 7.72
CA GLY A 55 8.53 2.75 7.09
C GLY A 55 8.24 1.34 7.58
N VAL A 56 8.17 1.13 8.90
CA VAL A 56 7.78 -0.16 9.49
C VAL A 56 6.38 -0.57 9.04
N SER A 57 5.42 0.34 9.03
CA SER A 57 4.05 0.09 8.60
C SER A 57 3.97 -0.41 7.16
N PHE A 58 4.68 0.25 6.23
CA PHE A 58 4.76 -0.18 4.83
C PHE A 58 5.42 -1.55 4.67
N ALA A 59 6.50 -1.82 5.40
CA ALA A 59 7.16 -3.13 5.38
C ALA A 59 6.23 -4.25 5.86
N ILE A 60 5.48 -4.02 6.94
CA ILE A 60 4.47 -4.97 7.46
C ILE A 60 3.36 -5.20 6.42
N TYR A 61 2.85 -4.16 5.76
CA TYR A 61 1.87 -4.33 4.69
C TYR A 61 2.42 -5.19 3.55
N GLY A 62 3.68 -5.04 3.18
CA GLY A 62 4.33 -5.89 2.20
C GLY A 62 4.37 -7.36 2.63
N VAL A 63 4.77 -7.64 3.86
CA VAL A 63 4.78 -9.00 4.44
C VAL A 63 3.36 -9.59 4.45
N LEU A 64 2.36 -8.83 4.86
CA LEU A 64 0.96 -9.28 4.88
C LEU A 64 0.43 -9.53 3.45
N CYS A 65 0.78 -8.72 2.46
CA CYS A 65 0.45 -8.96 1.05
C CYS A 65 1.07 -10.27 0.56
N TYR A 66 2.32 -10.55 0.91
CA TYR A 66 2.97 -11.81 0.58
C TYR A 66 2.27 -13.00 1.23
N LEU A 67 1.96 -12.91 2.53
CA LEU A 67 1.21 -13.92 3.26
C LEU A 67 -0.15 -14.21 2.59
N CYS A 68 -0.90 -13.16 2.23
CA CYS A 68 -2.17 -13.30 1.51
C CYS A 68 -2.00 -13.97 0.14
N ALA A 69 -0.86 -13.76 -0.53
CA ALA A 69 -0.56 -14.40 -1.81
C ALA A 69 -0.30 -15.90 -1.70
N THR A 70 0.10 -16.42 -0.54
CA THR A 70 0.32 -17.87 -0.31
C THR A 70 -1.00 -18.64 -0.33
N ASP A 71 -2.02 -18.12 0.35
CA ASP A 71 -3.35 -18.72 0.43
C ASP A 71 -4.44 -17.63 0.46
N VAL A 72 -4.89 -17.21 -0.71
CA VAL A 72 -5.89 -16.13 -0.86
C VAL A 72 -7.23 -16.46 -0.19
N PRO A 73 -7.80 -17.67 -0.31
CA PRO A 73 -9.04 -18.02 0.38
C PRO A 73 -8.92 -17.92 1.90
N LYS A 74 -7.86 -18.45 2.47
CA LYS A 74 -7.59 -18.45 3.91
C LYS A 74 -7.46 -17.02 4.47
N TYR A 75 -6.70 -16.18 3.77
CA TYR A 75 -6.40 -14.82 4.22
C TYR A 75 -7.28 -13.74 3.59
N ALA A 76 -8.44 -14.10 3.01
CA ALA A 76 -9.31 -13.17 2.30
C ALA A 76 -9.82 -11.99 3.15
N THR A 77 -10.02 -12.19 4.45
CA THR A 77 -10.43 -11.11 5.35
C THR A 77 -9.28 -10.13 5.61
N VAL A 78 -8.09 -10.65 5.89
CA VAL A 78 -6.88 -9.85 6.07
C VAL A 78 -6.60 -9.03 4.82
N LEU A 79 -6.67 -9.66 3.64
CA LEU A 79 -6.47 -8.97 2.36
C LEU A 79 -7.46 -7.82 2.17
N ARG A 80 -8.76 -8.01 2.49
CA ARG A 80 -9.73 -6.92 2.40
C ARG A 80 -9.38 -5.76 3.33
N CYS A 81 -9.00 -6.04 4.57
CA CYS A 81 -8.60 -4.98 5.52
C CYS A 81 -7.43 -4.18 4.97
N ILE A 82 -6.40 -4.84 4.44
CA ILE A 82 -5.24 -4.17 3.82
C ILE A 82 -5.67 -3.29 2.65
N LEU A 83 -6.52 -3.81 1.75
CA LEU A 83 -6.99 -3.07 0.59
C LEU A 83 -7.83 -1.85 0.97
N TYR A 84 -8.67 -1.94 2.01
CA TYR A 84 -9.40 -0.78 2.52
C TYR A 84 -8.47 0.27 3.13
N VAL A 85 -7.43 -0.14 3.86
CA VAL A 85 -6.43 0.79 4.42
C VAL A 85 -5.69 1.50 3.29
N PHE A 86 -5.26 0.80 2.24
CA PHE A 86 -4.61 1.43 1.08
C PHE A 86 -5.53 2.41 0.35
N PHE A 87 -6.79 2.05 0.15
CA PHE A 87 -7.75 2.96 -0.46
C PHE A 87 -7.97 4.22 0.40
N ALA A 88 -8.12 4.06 1.71
CA ALA A 88 -8.26 5.17 2.64
C ALA A 88 -7.00 6.07 2.66
N ALA A 89 -5.80 5.49 2.55
CA ALA A 89 -4.55 6.24 2.42
C ALA A 89 -4.54 7.10 1.14
N GLY A 90 -4.99 6.54 0.02
CA GLY A 90 -5.17 7.30 -1.22
C GLY A 90 -6.15 8.47 -1.08
N LEU A 91 -7.28 8.27 -0.39
CA LEU A 91 -8.22 9.37 -0.09
C LEU A 91 -7.57 10.46 0.78
N ALA A 92 -6.78 10.07 1.79
CA ALA A 92 -6.06 11.04 2.62
C ALA A 92 -5.06 11.88 1.80
N ARG A 93 -4.40 11.27 0.80
CA ARG A 93 -3.52 12.01 -0.14
C ARG A 93 -4.30 13.00 -1.02
N LEU A 94 -5.53 12.66 -1.44
CA LEU A 94 -6.39 13.62 -2.17
C LEU A 94 -6.72 14.84 -1.31
N VAL A 95 -6.98 14.64 -0.02
CA VAL A 95 -7.18 15.77 0.92
C VAL A 95 -5.92 16.63 0.99
N SER A 96 -4.74 16.02 1.07
CA SER A 96 -3.46 16.75 1.06
C SER A 96 -3.28 17.57 -0.22
N ILE A 97 -3.61 17.00 -1.37
CA ILE A 97 -3.54 17.72 -2.66
C ILE A 97 -4.48 18.93 -2.68
N ALA A 98 -5.70 18.77 -2.17
CA ALA A 98 -6.66 19.86 -2.11
C ALA A 98 -6.20 21.02 -1.20
N VAL A 99 -5.45 20.73 -0.15
CA VAL A 99 -4.98 21.72 0.83
C VAL A 99 -3.62 22.32 0.46
N ARG A 100 -2.69 21.53 -0.10
CA ARG A 100 -1.27 21.88 -0.27
C ARG A 100 -0.82 21.91 -1.74
N GLY A 101 -1.64 21.43 -2.67
CA GLY A 101 -1.28 21.30 -4.07
C GLY A 101 -0.63 19.98 -4.43
N LEU A 102 -0.22 19.85 -5.69
CA LEU A 102 0.32 18.60 -6.24
C LEU A 102 1.71 18.26 -5.66
N PRO A 103 1.89 17.02 -5.17
CA PRO A 103 3.18 16.53 -4.73
C PRO A 103 4.07 16.12 -5.92
N PRO A 104 5.35 15.76 -5.69
CA PRO A 104 6.24 15.21 -6.71
C PRO A 104 5.65 13.98 -7.41
N LEU A 105 6.05 13.76 -8.67
CA LEU A 105 5.52 12.70 -9.53
C LEU A 105 5.52 11.29 -8.90
N PRO A 106 6.56 10.83 -8.17
CA PRO A 106 6.52 9.52 -7.50
C PRO A 106 5.35 9.37 -6.54
N VAL A 107 5.00 10.43 -5.82
CA VAL A 107 3.86 10.44 -4.88
C VAL A 107 2.52 10.41 -5.62
N VAL A 108 2.43 11.08 -6.79
CA VAL A 108 1.22 11.00 -7.66
C VAL A 108 1.04 9.59 -8.22
N VAL A 109 2.11 8.92 -8.62
CA VAL A 109 2.06 7.52 -9.06
C VAL A 109 1.57 6.62 -7.91
N LEU A 110 2.10 6.80 -6.71
CA LEU A 110 1.68 6.04 -5.54
C LEU A 110 0.19 6.26 -5.22
N LEU A 111 -0.28 7.51 -5.22
CA LEU A 111 -1.69 7.86 -5.08
C LEU A 111 -2.57 7.11 -6.10
N THR A 112 -2.15 7.09 -7.36
CA THR A 112 -2.91 6.41 -8.43
C THR A 112 -3.03 4.92 -8.15
N LEU A 113 -1.95 4.28 -7.69
CA LEU A 113 -1.95 2.87 -7.28
C LEU A 113 -2.84 2.64 -6.07
N GLU A 114 -2.78 3.51 -5.06
CA GLU A 114 -3.59 3.41 -3.84
C GLU A 114 -5.10 3.54 -4.11
N LEU A 115 -5.49 4.30 -5.13
CA LEU A 115 -6.91 4.47 -5.50
C LEU A 115 -7.41 3.40 -6.48
N LEU A 116 -6.58 2.92 -7.40
CA LEU A 116 -7.03 2.00 -8.46
C LEU A 116 -6.82 0.53 -8.09
N VAL A 117 -5.70 0.17 -7.48
CA VAL A 117 -5.38 -1.23 -7.20
C VAL A 117 -6.37 -1.87 -6.21
N PRO A 118 -6.72 -1.23 -5.06
CA PRO A 118 -7.62 -1.85 -4.10
C PRO A 118 -9.01 -2.19 -4.65
N PRO A 119 -9.74 -1.29 -5.35
CA PRO A 119 -11.03 -1.64 -5.93
C PRO A 119 -10.96 -2.79 -6.93
N VAL A 120 -9.92 -2.81 -7.78
CA VAL A 120 -9.72 -3.89 -8.75
C VAL A 120 -9.49 -5.24 -8.06
N LEU A 121 -8.63 -5.27 -7.03
CA LEU A 121 -8.35 -6.49 -6.28
C LEU A 121 -9.56 -6.95 -5.44
N LEU A 122 -10.32 -6.03 -4.85
CA LEU A 122 -11.56 -6.33 -4.14
C LEU A 122 -12.60 -6.92 -5.10
N TRP A 123 -12.76 -6.38 -6.30
CA TRP A 123 -13.64 -6.92 -7.33
C TRP A 123 -13.22 -8.32 -7.78
N LEU A 124 -11.93 -8.55 -8.02
CA LEU A 124 -11.40 -9.87 -8.34
C LEU A 124 -11.67 -10.89 -7.22
N LEU A 125 -11.48 -10.49 -5.98
CA LEU A 125 -11.72 -11.32 -4.80
C LEU A 125 -13.22 -11.67 -4.67
N TRP A 126 -14.12 -10.72 -4.92
CA TRP A 126 -15.56 -10.93 -4.93
C TRP A 126 -15.99 -11.92 -6.04
N LYS A 127 -15.53 -11.67 -7.28
CA LYS A 127 -15.84 -12.54 -8.43
C LYS A 127 -15.46 -14.01 -8.18
N GLN A 128 -14.32 -14.24 -7.52
CA GLN A 128 -13.89 -15.60 -7.19
C GLN A 128 -14.76 -16.28 -6.15
N ARG A 129 -15.28 -15.54 -5.16
CA ARG A 129 -16.22 -16.10 -4.18
C ARG A 129 -17.52 -16.54 -4.82
N VAL A 130 -18.06 -15.74 -5.72
CA VAL A 130 -19.28 -16.06 -6.45
C VAL A 130 -19.10 -17.33 -7.28
N ALA A 131 -17.98 -17.46 -7.99
CA ALA A 131 -17.69 -18.66 -8.81
C ALA A 131 -17.60 -19.95 -7.96
N LEU A 132 -16.96 -19.88 -6.77
CA LEU A 132 -16.88 -21.04 -5.86
C LEU A 132 -18.24 -21.41 -5.27
N ALA A 133 -19.10 -20.42 -4.98
CA ALA A 133 -20.43 -20.66 -4.45
C ALA A 133 -21.36 -21.34 -5.48
N HIS A 134 -21.22 -21.05 -6.77
CA HIS A 134 -21.95 -21.75 -7.84
C HIS A 134 -21.47 -23.19 -8.02
N SER A 135 -20.16 -23.42 -8.04
CA SER A 135 -19.58 -24.77 -8.18
C SER A 135 -20.00 -25.73 -7.06
N ASN A 136 -20.21 -25.23 -5.84
CA ASN A 136 -20.66 -26.03 -4.69
C ASN A 136 -22.19 -26.32 -4.69
N ARG A 137 -22.97 -25.67 -5.55
CA ARG A 137 -24.43 -25.93 -5.68
C ARG A 137 -24.77 -26.94 -6.74
N ASP A 138 -23.86 -27.14 -7.70
CA ASP A 138 -24.08 -27.98 -8.87
C ASP A 138 -23.45 -29.38 -8.71
N GLY A 139 -22.82 -29.69 -7.57
CA GLY A 139 -22.22 -30.97 -7.20
C GLY A 139 -22.85 -31.56 -5.96
#